data_7243430edbfba9d55944d6068c0ea4b1
#
_entry.id   7243430edbfba9d55944d6068c0ea4b1
#
_cell.length_a   1.000
_cell.length_b   1.000
_cell.length_c   1.000
_cell.angle_alpha   90.00
_cell.angle_beta   90.00
_cell.angle_gamma   90.00
#
_symmetry.space_group_name_H-M   'P 1'
#
loop_
_entity.id
_entity.type
_entity.pdbx_description
1 polymer ?
#
loop_
_entity_poly.entity_id
_entity_poly.type
_entity_poly.pdbx_seq_one_letter_code
_entity_poly.pdbx_strand_id
1 'polypeptide(L)'
;MDSFEASAKSGAGTEEPRMSAEQSTNQSIPSRDEAEQAVRTLISFIGEDPSREGLIDTPDRVVRAWEDFFYGYKEDPADILGRTFEEVDGYDEIVLIRDIRLESHCEHHIVPIIGKAHVAYLPDRRVVGISKLARVVDTFAKRMQVQETLTAQIAETINNVLQPKGVAVMIEAAHMCMTTRGVHKPGTDTVTTTMRGVFKDCLLYTSDAADDVHR
;
A
#
# COMPACT_ATOMS: atom_id res chain seq x y z
N MET A 1 -26.79 3.40 59.36
CA MET A 1 -25.53 4.07 59.76
C MET A 1 -24.41 3.09 59.39
N ASP A 2 -24.00 3.09 58.16
CA ASP A 2 -22.81 2.38 57.75
C ASP A 2 -22.17 3.12 56.58
N SER A 3 -21.01 3.59 56.83
CA SER A 3 -20.13 4.34 55.98
C SER A 3 -19.48 3.45 54.91
N PHE A 4 -19.69 3.74 53.62
CA PHE A 4 -18.97 3.12 52.52
C PHE A 4 -17.75 3.95 52.17
N GLU A 5 -16.58 3.44 52.53
CA GLU A 5 -15.30 3.94 52.08
C GLU A 5 -15.06 3.49 50.61
N ALA A 6 -14.84 4.47 49.71
CA ALA A 6 -14.47 4.23 48.34
C ALA A 6 -12.94 4.10 48.25
N SER A 7 -12.46 2.89 48.01
CA SER A 7 -11.06 2.60 47.67
C SER A 7 -10.76 2.95 46.22
N ALA A 8 -9.89 3.95 46.02
CA ALA A 8 -9.32 4.29 44.70
C ALA A 8 -8.30 3.21 44.30
N LYS A 9 -8.58 2.47 43.22
CA LYS A 9 -7.61 1.61 42.55
C LYS A 9 -6.90 2.41 41.48
N SER A 10 -5.57 2.51 41.67
CA SER A 10 -4.58 3.03 40.73
C SER A 10 -4.64 2.31 39.37
N GLY A 11 -4.72 3.11 38.28
CA GLY A 11 -4.67 2.60 36.92
C GLY A 11 -3.29 2.00 36.60
N ALA A 12 -3.27 0.74 36.24
CA ALA A 12 -2.14 0.10 35.58
C ALA A 12 -2.13 0.55 34.12
N GLY A 13 -1.07 1.27 33.72
CA GLY A 13 -0.80 1.60 32.32
C GLY A 13 -0.54 0.30 31.55
N THR A 14 -1.32 0.06 30.52
CA THR A 14 -1.04 -0.97 29.53
C THR A 14 0.07 -0.47 28.62
N GLU A 15 1.31 -0.94 28.85
CA GLU A 15 2.38 -0.80 27.88
C GLU A 15 2.00 -1.58 26.62
N GLU A 16 1.85 -0.87 25.50
CA GLU A 16 1.80 -1.50 24.19
C GLU A 16 3.12 -2.22 23.92
N PRO A 17 3.12 -3.46 23.40
CA PRO A 17 4.34 -4.15 23.07
C PRO A 17 5.05 -3.42 21.93
N ARG A 18 6.19 -2.79 22.24
CA ARG A 18 7.14 -2.35 21.22
C ARG A 18 7.59 -3.58 20.47
N MET A 19 7.18 -3.69 19.20
CA MET A 19 7.76 -4.68 18.29
C MET A 19 9.25 -4.39 18.16
N SER A 20 10.04 -5.22 18.80
CA SER A 20 11.50 -5.23 18.69
C SER A 20 11.87 -5.57 17.24
N ALA A 21 12.53 -4.63 16.57
CA ALA A 21 13.17 -4.82 15.28
C ALA A 21 14.45 -5.66 15.44
N GLU A 22 14.31 -6.92 15.84
CA GLU A 22 15.42 -7.89 15.89
C GLU A 22 14.90 -9.32 15.75
N GLN A 23 14.46 -9.67 14.55
CA GLN A 23 14.56 -11.03 14.02
C GLN A 23 14.92 -10.94 12.54
N SER A 24 16.12 -10.44 12.26
CA SER A 24 16.83 -10.75 11.03
C SER A 24 17.20 -12.23 11.09
N THR A 25 16.26 -13.09 10.75
CA THR A 25 16.59 -14.47 10.39
C THR A 25 17.48 -14.37 9.17
N ASN A 26 18.71 -14.84 9.28
CA ASN A 26 19.69 -14.96 8.20
C ASN A 26 19.22 -16.09 7.24
N GLN A 27 18.00 -15.94 6.66
CA GLN A 27 17.50 -16.83 5.64
C GLN A 27 18.12 -16.37 4.33
N SER A 28 19.00 -17.22 3.78
CA SER A 28 19.51 -17.03 2.43
C SER A 28 18.32 -16.94 1.47
N ILE A 29 18.30 -15.92 0.61
CA ILE A 29 17.30 -15.80 -0.45
C ILE A 29 17.41 -17.08 -1.31
N PRO A 30 16.31 -17.81 -1.55
CA PRO A 30 16.32 -19.00 -2.38
C PRO A 30 16.86 -18.71 -3.78
N SER A 31 17.54 -19.68 -4.34
CA SER A 31 18.02 -19.62 -5.73
C SER A 31 16.84 -19.64 -6.72
N ARG A 32 17.10 -19.22 -7.95
CA ARG A 32 16.13 -19.30 -9.04
C ARG A 32 15.63 -20.74 -9.24
N ASP A 33 16.55 -21.73 -9.22
CA ASP A 33 16.21 -23.14 -9.40
C ASP A 33 15.26 -23.67 -8.32
N GLU A 34 15.48 -23.26 -7.06
CA GLU A 34 14.59 -23.58 -5.94
C GLU A 34 13.22 -22.95 -6.13
N ALA A 35 13.14 -21.71 -6.60
CA ALA A 35 11.88 -21.04 -6.91
C ALA A 35 11.12 -21.74 -8.04
N GLU A 36 11.79 -22.13 -9.12
CA GLU A 36 11.19 -22.91 -10.22
C GLU A 36 10.71 -24.29 -9.75
N GLN A 37 11.48 -24.94 -8.86
CA GLN A 37 11.06 -26.23 -8.30
C GLN A 37 9.80 -26.08 -7.43
N ALA A 38 9.66 -24.98 -6.68
CA ALA A 38 8.43 -24.70 -5.95
C ALA A 38 7.22 -24.55 -6.88
N VAL A 39 7.39 -23.90 -8.03
CA VAL A 39 6.33 -23.80 -9.05
C VAL A 39 5.95 -25.17 -9.60
N ARG A 40 6.93 -26.07 -9.92
CA ARG A 40 6.65 -27.45 -10.35
C ARG A 40 5.85 -28.21 -9.30
N THR A 41 6.19 -28.03 -8.03
CA THR A 41 5.46 -28.64 -6.92
C THR A 41 4.00 -28.18 -6.88
N LEU A 42 3.74 -26.87 -7.07
CA LEU A 42 2.39 -26.32 -7.09
C LEU A 42 1.58 -26.83 -8.30
N ILE A 43 2.20 -26.95 -9.47
CA ILE A 43 1.56 -27.54 -10.67
C ILE A 43 1.14 -28.99 -10.38
N SER A 44 2.01 -29.79 -9.79
CA SER A 44 1.69 -31.18 -9.43
C SER A 44 0.62 -31.25 -8.34
N PHE A 45 0.63 -30.33 -7.36
CA PHE A 45 -0.35 -30.26 -6.27
C PHE A 45 -1.78 -30.08 -6.78
N ILE A 46 -1.98 -29.31 -7.85
CA ILE A 46 -3.30 -29.14 -8.49
C ILE A 46 -3.71 -30.30 -9.41
N GLY A 47 -2.87 -31.33 -9.54
CA GLY A 47 -3.16 -32.54 -10.35
C GLY A 47 -2.68 -32.46 -11.80
N GLU A 48 -1.85 -31.45 -12.16
CA GLU A 48 -1.29 -31.34 -13.50
C GLU A 48 0.10 -31.96 -13.60
N ASP A 49 0.50 -32.34 -14.83
CA ASP A 49 1.84 -32.86 -15.13
C ASP A 49 2.77 -31.72 -15.56
N PRO A 50 3.74 -31.31 -14.72
CA PRO A 50 4.67 -30.23 -15.05
C PRO A 50 5.63 -30.57 -16.21
N SER A 51 5.71 -31.85 -16.64
CA SER A 51 6.58 -32.29 -17.72
C SER A 51 5.92 -32.24 -19.11
N ARG A 52 4.58 -32.07 -19.19
CA ARG A 52 3.90 -31.95 -20.47
C ARG A 52 4.32 -30.71 -21.25
N GLU A 53 4.32 -30.78 -22.56
CA GLU A 53 4.82 -29.76 -23.50
C GLU A 53 4.33 -28.33 -23.16
N GLY A 54 3.06 -28.16 -22.81
CA GLY A 54 2.48 -26.84 -22.49
C GLY A 54 2.93 -26.26 -21.15
N LEU A 55 3.51 -27.06 -20.23
CA LEU A 55 3.90 -26.65 -18.89
C LEU A 55 5.43 -26.71 -18.62
N ILE A 56 6.20 -27.28 -19.51
CA ILE A 56 7.65 -27.50 -19.31
C ILE A 56 8.41 -26.20 -19.01
N ASP A 57 8.04 -25.08 -19.67
CA ASP A 57 8.63 -23.76 -19.47
C ASP A 57 7.88 -22.90 -18.43
N THR A 58 6.76 -23.37 -17.89
CA THR A 58 5.92 -22.58 -16.98
C THR A 58 6.66 -22.16 -15.71
N PRO A 59 7.47 -23.01 -15.07
CA PRO A 59 8.23 -22.60 -13.89
C PRO A 59 9.13 -21.37 -14.13
N ASP A 60 9.92 -21.36 -15.21
CA ASP A 60 10.76 -20.23 -15.57
C ASP A 60 9.92 -18.97 -15.87
N ARG A 61 8.81 -19.12 -16.60
CA ARG A 61 7.91 -17.98 -16.91
C ARG A 61 7.28 -17.38 -15.66
N VAL A 62 6.88 -18.20 -14.69
CA VAL A 62 6.32 -17.74 -13.41
C VAL A 62 7.36 -16.98 -12.60
N VAL A 63 8.58 -17.52 -12.47
CA VAL A 63 9.65 -16.85 -11.72
C VAL A 63 10.01 -15.50 -12.35
N ARG A 64 10.11 -15.41 -13.67
CA ARG A 64 10.33 -14.13 -14.36
C ARG A 64 9.18 -13.14 -14.15
N ALA A 65 7.94 -13.60 -14.23
CA ALA A 65 6.79 -12.75 -13.96
C ALA A 65 6.78 -12.22 -12.53
N TRP A 66 7.23 -13.01 -11.55
CA TRP A 66 7.34 -12.58 -10.16
C TRP A 66 8.44 -11.54 -9.97
N GLU A 67 9.55 -11.62 -10.70
CA GLU A 67 10.57 -10.57 -10.71
C GLU A 67 9.99 -9.22 -11.15
N ASP A 68 9.07 -9.22 -12.14
CA ASP A 68 8.36 -8.03 -12.61
C ASP A 68 7.26 -7.58 -11.62
N PHE A 69 6.53 -8.51 -11.00
CA PHE A 69 5.46 -8.17 -10.08
C PHE A 69 5.96 -7.61 -8.75
N PHE A 70 7.17 -8.00 -8.33
CA PHE A 70 7.70 -7.72 -7.00
C PHE A 70 9.02 -6.95 -7.00
N TYR A 71 9.34 -6.23 -8.10
CA TYR A 71 10.57 -5.43 -8.15
C TYR A 71 10.64 -4.32 -7.11
N GLY A 72 9.50 -3.86 -6.60
CA GLY A 72 9.40 -2.81 -5.61
C GLY A 72 10.10 -3.13 -4.28
N TYR A 73 10.40 -4.41 -3.99
CA TYR A 73 11.26 -4.76 -2.85
C TYR A 73 12.74 -4.40 -3.05
N LYS A 74 13.16 -4.13 -4.29
CA LYS A 74 14.54 -3.75 -4.64
C LYS A 74 14.74 -2.24 -4.70
N GLU A 75 13.68 -1.46 -4.51
CA GLU A 75 13.70 0.00 -4.62
C GLU A 75 13.39 0.67 -3.28
N ASP A 76 14.04 1.81 -3.01
CA ASP A 76 13.69 2.69 -1.91
C ASP A 76 12.78 3.82 -2.42
N PRO A 77 11.51 3.87 -1.98
CA PRO A 77 10.58 4.93 -2.38
C PRO A 77 11.04 6.34 -1.94
N ALA A 78 11.80 6.45 -0.86
CA ALA A 78 12.33 7.74 -0.41
C ALA A 78 13.39 8.28 -1.36
N ASP A 79 14.25 7.43 -1.91
CA ASP A 79 15.27 7.82 -2.90
C ASP A 79 14.63 8.34 -4.19
N ILE A 80 13.48 7.79 -4.57
CA ILE A 80 12.73 8.26 -5.74
C ILE A 80 12.31 9.72 -5.57
N LEU A 81 11.89 10.13 -4.38
CA LEU A 81 11.49 11.49 -4.06
C LEU A 81 12.69 12.42 -3.77
N GLY A 82 13.87 11.89 -3.51
CA GLY A 82 15.05 12.63 -3.02
C GLY A 82 15.55 13.76 -3.92
N ARG A 83 15.17 13.79 -5.22
CA ARG A 83 15.43 14.96 -6.09
C ARG A 83 14.23 15.89 -6.03
N THR A 84 14.30 16.89 -5.18
CA THR A 84 13.31 17.96 -5.02
C THR A 84 13.83 19.25 -5.64
N PHE A 85 12.90 20.17 -5.91
CA PHE A 85 13.19 21.54 -6.33
C PHE A 85 12.74 22.47 -5.20
N GLU A 86 13.59 23.44 -4.85
CA GLU A 86 13.28 24.43 -3.80
C GLU A 86 12.69 25.73 -4.40
N GLU A 87 12.63 25.83 -5.73
CA GLU A 87 12.00 26.95 -6.41
C GLU A 87 10.48 26.79 -6.34
N VAL A 88 9.90 27.23 -5.23
CA VAL A 88 8.46 27.13 -4.91
C VAL A 88 7.74 28.45 -5.09
N ASP A 89 8.40 29.48 -5.65
CA ASP A 89 7.82 30.80 -5.80
C ASP A 89 6.52 30.74 -6.63
N GLY A 90 5.39 30.91 -5.93
CA GLY A 90 4.04 30.89 -6.50
C GLY A 90 3.34 29.53 -6.53
N TYR A 91 3.91 28.46 -5.94
CA TYR A 91 3.24 27.16 -5.79
C TYR A 91 2.57 27.05 -4.42
N ASP A 92 1.43 27.68 -4.26
CA ASP A 92 0.57 27.61 -3.07
C ASP A 92 -0.72 26.80 -3.31
N GLU A 93 -0.83 26.17 -4.48
CA GLU A 93 -1.98 25.41 -4.93
C GLU A 93 -1.75 23.89 -4.80
N ILE A 94 -2.85 23.15 -4.80
CA ILE A 94 -2.82 21.69 -4.73
C ILE A 94 -2.27 21.10 -6.03
N VAL A 95 -1.26 20.25 -5.90
CA VAL A 95 -0.80 19.39 -7.00
C VAL A 95 -1.53 18.05 -6.89
N LEU A 96 -2.36 17.73 -7.87
CA LEU A 96 -3.12 16.47 -7.94
C LEU A 96 -2.74 15.68 -9.18
N ILE A 97 -2.31 14.44 -8.98
CA ILE A 97 -2.19 13.42 -10.02
C ILE A 97 -3.26 12.37 -9.77
N ARG A 98 -4.13 12.18 -10.74
CA ARG A 98 -5.21 11.21 -10.66
C ARG A 98 -5.08 10.14 -11.73
N ASP A 99 -5.80 9.04 -11.52
CA ASP A 99 -5.87 7.92 -12.45
C ASP A 99 -4.51 7.26 -12.73
N ILE A 100 -3.60 7.27 -11.72
CA ILE A 100 -2.36 6.51 -11.78
C ILE A 100 -2.76 5.04 -11.80
N ARG A 101 -2.44 4.32 -12.89
CA ARG A 101 -2.71 2.88 -12.97
C ARG A 101 -2.01 2.15 -11.84
N LEU A 102 -2.74 1.26 -11.17
CA LEU A 102 -2.24 0.49 -10.05
C LEU A 102 -2.41 -0.99 -10.31
N GLU A 103 -1.31 -1.73 -10.22
CA GLU A 103 -1.26 -3.18 -10.27
C GLU A 103 -0.44 -3.69 -9.09
N SER A 104 -1.08 -4.40 -8.18
CA SER A 104 -0.47 -4.96 -6.99
C SER A 104 -0.91 -6.41 -6.79
N HIS A 105 -0.44 -7.05 -5.73
CA HIS A 105 -0.82 -8.41 -5.37
C HIS A 105 -1.18 -8.48 -3.89
N CYS A 106 -2.32 -9.09 -3.58
CA CYS A 106 -2.73 -9.22 -2.20
C CYS A 106 -1.84 -10.24 -1.46
N GLU A 107 -1.38 -9.89 -0.27
CA GLU A 107 -0.47 -10.73 0.52
C GLU A 107 -1.12 -12.05 0.98
N HIS A 108 -2.46 -12.09 1.08
CA HIS A 108 -3.17 -13.27 1.57
C HIS A 108 -3.27 -14.42 0.54
N HIS A 109 -3.30 -14.10 -0.76
CA HIS A 109 -3.57 -15.10 -1.81
C HIS A 109 -2.63 -15.01 -3.01
N ILE A 110 -1.76 -13.99 -3.05
CA ILE A 110 -0.84 -13.70 -4.17
C ILE A 110 -1.60 -13.54 -5.50
N VAL A 111 -2.80 -12.98 -5.45
CA VAL A 111 -3.59 -12.67 -6.66
C VAL A 111 -3.69 -11.16 -6.87
N PRO A 112 -3.90 -10.70 -8.11
CA PRO A 112 -3.85 -9.29 -8.44
C PRO A 112 -4.86 -8.42 -7.68
N ILE A 113 -4.43 -7.21 -7.39
CA ILE A 113 -5.23 -6.04 -7.05
C ILE A 113 -5.04 -5.07 -8.20
N ILE A 114 -6.10 -4.70 -8.92
CA ILE A 114 -6.01 -3.87 -10.11
C ILE A 114 -6.93 -2.67 -9.96
N GLY A 115 -6.38 -1.49 -10.16
CA GLY A 115 -7.15 -0.27 -9.97
C GLY A 115 -6.41 1.00 -10.34
N LYS A 116 -6.69 2.04 -9.57
CA LYS A 116 -6.13 3.38 -9.75
C LYS A 116 -5.77 4.00 -8.41
N ALA A 117 -4.71 4.80 -8.42
CA ALA A 117 -4.33 5.66 -7.31
C ALA A 117 -4.46 7.13 -7.70
N HIS A 118 -4.83 7.94 -6.73
CA HIS A 118 -4.90 9.39 -6.82
C HIS A 118 -4.04 9.97 -5.71
N VAL A 119 -3.12 10.85 -6.07
CA VAL A 119 -2.17 11.44 -5.12
C VAL A 119 -2.25 12.95 -5.22
N ALA A 120 -2.55 13.60 -4.10
CA ALA A 120 -2.52 15.04 -3.99
C ALA A 120 -1.56 15.48 -2.88
N TYR A 121 -0.88 16.60 -3.07
CA TYR A 121 -0.16 17.27 -1.98
C TYR A 121 -0.24 18.78 -2.16
N LEU A 122 -0.19 19.48 -1.04
CA LEU A 122 -0.07 20.94 -0.99
C LEU A 122 1.37 21.28 -0.60
N PRO A 123 2.19 21.80 -1.51
CA PRO A 123 3.58 22.11 -1.23
C PRO A 123 3.75 23.11 -0.06
N ASP A 124 4.87 22.99 0.66
CA ASP A 124 5.34 24.03 1.58
C ASP A 124 6.63 24.66 1.02
N ARG A 125 7.74 23.95 1.08
CA ARG A 125 9.06 24.44 0.63
C ARG A 125 9.65 23.64 -0.51
N ARG A 126 9.10 22.44 -0.78
CA ARG A 126 9.65 21.50 -1.75
C ARG A 126 8.58 21.03 -2.71
N VAL A 127 8.93 21.03 -3.98
CA VAL A 127 8.16 20.40 -5.03
C VAL A 127 8.94 19.24 -5.64
N VAL A 128 8.23 18.28 -6.18
CA VAL A 128 8.80 17.12 -6.83
C VAL A 128 8.23 16.95 -8.22
N GLY A 129 9.03 16.41 -9.15
CA GLY A 129 8.53 16.08 -10.47
C GLY A 129 7.35 15.09 -10.40
N ILE A 130 6.26 15.40 -11.08
CA ILE A 130 5.00 14.64 -11.03
C ILE A 130 5.18 13.14 -11.32
N SER A 131 6.11 12.77 -12.22
CA SER A 131 6.43 11.37 -12.53
C SER A 131 6.98 10.59 -11.35
N LYS A 132 7.55 11.26 -10.36
CA LYS A 132 8.11 10.60 -9.18
C LYS A 132 7.02 10.15 -8.21
N LEU A 133 5.91 10.89 -8.12
CA LEU A 133 4.75 10.50 -7.34
C LEU A 133 4.15 9.19 -7.91
N ALA A 134 4.02 9.09 -9.24
CA ALA A 134 3.58 7.86 -9.87
C ALA A 134 4.55 6.69 -9.60
N ARG A 135 5.87 6.93 -9.66
CA ARG A 135 6.87 5.88 -9.35
C ARG A 135 6.81 5.41 -7.89
N VAL A 136 6.54 6.30 -6.93
CA VAL A 136 6.36 5.90 -5.54
C VAL A 136 5.14 4.98 -5.40
N VAL A 137 4.04 5.29 -6.09
CA VAL A 137 2.87 4.40 -6.16
C VAL A 137 3.28 3.03 -6.70
N ASP A 138 3.99 2.99 -7.84
CA ASP A 138 4.44 1.74 -8.45
C ASP A 138 5.35 0.94 -7.52
N THR A 139 6.34 1.58 -6.90
CA THR A 139 7.30 0.90 -6.02
C THR A 139 6.62 0.24 -4.83
N PHE A 140 5.61 0.87 -4.23
CA PHE A 140 4.83 0.23 -3.18
C PHE A 140 3.84 -0.81 -3.72
N ALA A 141 3.20 -0.55 -4.86
CA ALA A 141 2.27 -1.48 -5.48
C ALA A 141 2.95 -2.79 -5.91
N LYS A 142 4.21 -2.72 -6.39
CA LYS A 142 5.02 -3.88 -6.80
C LYS A 142 5.64 -4.62 -5.60
N ARG A 143 4.82 -4.84 -4.57
CA ARG A 143 5.09 -5.65 -3.36
C ARG A 143 3.85 -6.47 -3.04
N MET A 144 3.95 -7.43 -2.13
CA MET A 144 2.76 -8.04 -1.53
C MET A 144 2.10 -7.03 -0.61
N GLN A 145 0.79 -6.78 -0.79
CA GLN A 145 0.11 -5.66 -0.14
C GLN A 145 -1.24 -6.01 0.47
N VAL A 146 -1.58 -5.25 1.49
CA VAL A 146 -2.94 -4.93 1.91
C VAL A 146 -3.23 -3.50 1.45
N GLN A 147 -4.38 -3.25 0.85
CA GLN A 147 -4.65 -1.96 0.20
C GLN A 147 -4.61 -0.78 1.19
N GLU A 148 -5.07 -0.98 2.41
CA GLU A 148 -5.03 0.02 3.48
C GLU A 148 -3.59 0.40 3.83
N THR A 149 -2.72 -0.61 3.97
CA THR A 149 -1.29 -0.41 4.23
C THR A 149 -0.60 0.27 3.05
N LEU A 150 -0.90 -0.15 1.82
CA LEU A 150 -0.37 0.46 0.60
C LEU A 150 -0.69 1.97 0.53
N THR A 151 -1.96 2.31 0.79
CA THR A 151 -2.42 3.71 0.78
C THR A 151 -1.69 4.54 1.84
N ALA A 152 -1.53 3.98 3.04
CA ALA A 152 -0.84 4.64 4.14
C ALA A 152 0.67 4.81 3.86
N GLN A 153 1.35 3.79 3.34
CA GLN A 153 2.78 3.85 3.02
C GLN A 153 3.11 4.92 1.98
N ILE A 154 2.29 5.05 0.93
CA ILE A 154 2.46 6.09 -0.09
C ILE A 154 2.32 7.47 0.54
N ALA A 155 1.24 7.70 1.31
CA ALA A 155 0.99 8.99 1.94
C ALA A 155 2.09 9.36 2.94
N GLU A 156 2.53 8.42 3.76
CA GLU A 156 3.57 8.62 4.77
C GLU A 156 4.93 8.96 4.15
N THR A 157 5.32 8.24 3.09
CA THR A 157 6.58 8.50 2.39
C THR A 157 6.59 9.89 1.78
N ILE A 158 5.51 10.30 1.11
CA ILE A 158 5.40 11.65 0.54
C ILE A 158 5.46 12.70 1.66
N ASN A 159 4.72 12.47 2.74
CA ASN A 159 4.69 13.37 3.89
C ASN A 159 6.07 13.56 4.54
N ASN A 160 6.80 12.47 4.75
CA ASN A 160 8.08 12.49 5.45
C ASN A 160 9.20 13.08 4.59
N VAL A 161 9.21 12.81 3.28
CA VAL A 161 10.27 13.27 2.39
C VAL A 161 10.06 14.72 1.93
N LEU A 162 8.85 15.07 1.53
CA LEU A 162 8.55 16.41 0.99
C LEU A 162 8.17 17.41 2.08
N GLN A 163 7.68 16.95 3.24
CA GLN A 163 7.18 17.79 4.33
C GLN A 163 6.18 18.85 3.84
N PRO A 164 5.15 18.47 3.09
CA PRO A 164 4.18 19.41 2.54
C PRO A 164 3.19 19.88 3.63
N LYS A 165 2.40 20.91 3.35
CA LYS A 165 1.29 21.33 4.22
C LYS A 165 0.22 20.25 4.39
N GLY A 166 0.07 19.36 3.40
CA GLY A 166 -0.81 18.22 3.45
C GLY A 166 -0.59 17.23 2.31
N VAL A 167 -1.00 15.99 2.53
CA VAL A 167 -1.00 14.88 1.56
C VAL A 167 -2.35 14.18 1.61
N ALA A 168 -2.88 13.81 0.44
CA ALA A 168 -4.02 12.92 0.30
C ALA A 168 -3.70 11.84 -0.72
N VAL A 169 -3.96 10.59 -0.35
CA VAL A 169 -3.84 9.44 -1.25
C VAL A 169 -5.16 8.68 -1.20
N MET A 170 -5.71 8.37 -2.36
CA MET A 170 -6.89 7.53 -2.51
C MET A 170 -6.57 6.43 -3.51
N ILE A 171 -6.98 5.19 -3.20
CA ILE A 171 -6.86 4.03 -4.09
C ILE A 171 -8.24 3.40 -4.25
N GLU A 172 -8.62 3.16 -5.49
CA GLU A 172 -9.81 2.41 -5.90
C GLU A 172 -9.34 1.17 -6.67
N ALA A 173 -9.64 -0.03 -6.18
CA ALA A 173 -9.16 -1.24 -6.83
C ALA A 173 -10.07 -2.44 -6.64
N ALA A 174 -10.16 -3.26 -7.69
CA ALA A 174 -10.75 -4.58 -7.67
C ALA A 174 -9.76 -5.61 -7.14
N HIS A 175 -10.22 -6.44 -6.20
CA HIS A 175 -9.43 -7.52 -5.62
C HIS A 175 -9.80 -8.86 -6.27
N MET A 176 -8.87 -9.48 -6.99
CA MET A 176 -9.14 -10.76 -7.65
C MET A 176 -9.43 -11.89 -6.65
N CYS A 177 -8.95 -11.79 -5.41
CA CYS A 177 -9.31 -12.72 -4.34
C CYS A 177 -10.80 -12.67 -3.95
N MET A 178 -11.49 -11.56 -4.21
CA MET A 178 -12.93 -11.42 -4.01
C MET A 178 -13.74 -11.71 -5.28
N THR A 179 -13.13 -11.47 -6.45
CA THR A 179 -13.79 -11.59 -7.76
C THR A 179 -13.78 -13.02 -8.29
N THR A 180 -12.61 -13.66 -8.31
CA THR A 180 -12.40 -14.96 -8.99
C THR A 180 -12.56 -16.16 -8.08
N ARG A 181 -12.60 -15.94 -6.77
CA ARG A 181 -12.75 -16.98 -5.74
C ARG A 181 -13.42 -16.38 -4.48
N GLY A 182 -13.61 -17.21 -3.45
CA GLY A 182 -14.16 -16.81 -2.16
C GLY A 182 -15.60 -16.31 -2.28
N VAL A 183 -15.82 -15.02 -2.03
CA VAL A 183 -17.18 -14.43 -2.02
C VAL A 183 -17.79 -14.17 -3.39
N HIS A 184 -17.03 -14.31 -4.47
CA HIS A 184 -17.45 -14.13 -5.87
C HIS A 184 -18.27 -12.84 -6.10
N LYS A 185 -17.64 -11.67 -5.85
CA LYS A 185 -18.26 -10.35 -6.05
C LYS A 185 -17.55 -9.57 -7.18
N PRO A 186 -17.82 -9.93 -8.46
CA PRO A 186 -17.28 -9.14 -9.59
C PRO A 186 -17.91 -7.75 -9.61
N GLY A 187 -17.13 -6.76 -10.03
CA GLY A 187 -17.57 -5.36 -10.11
C GLY A 187 -17.61 -4.64 -8.76
N THR A 188 -17.02 -5.22 -7.71
CA THR A 188 -16.86 -4.57 -6.41
C THR A 188 -15.45 -4.00 -6.31
N ASP A 189 -15.35 -2.69 -6.11
CA ASP A 189 -14.09 -2.01 -5.82
C ASP A 189 -13.97 -1.69 -4.34
N THR A 190 -12.75 -1.80 -3.83
CA THR A 190 -12.39 -1.31 -2.50
C THR A 190 -11.81 0.10 -2.65
N VAL A 191 -12.30 1.04 -1.86
CA VAL A 191 -11.75 2.40 -1.81
C VAL A 191 -11.09 2.62 -0.47
N THR A 192 -9.83 3.02 -0.49
CA THR A 192 -9.07 3.39 0.71
C THR A 192 -8.49 4.79 0.56
N THR A 193 -8.47 5.53 1.68
CA THR A 193 -8.01 6.91 1.69
C THR A 193 -7.10 7.15 2.89
N THR A 194 -6.01 7.86 2.67
CA THR A 194 -5.14 8.35 3.74
C THR A 194 -4.85 9.83 3.52
N MET A 195 -5.08 10.64 4.55
CA MET A 195 -4.86 12.07 4.53
C MET A 195 -3.96 12.52 5.67
N ARG A 196 -3.14 13.55 5.43
CA ARG A 196 -2.22 14.16 6.40
C ARG A 196 -2.27 15.68 6.27
N GLY A 197 -1.93 16.38 7.38
CA GLY A 197 -1.93 17.85 7.45
C GLY A 197 -3.29 18.45 7.10
N VAL A 198 -3.29 19.55 6.38
CA VAL A 198 -4.50 20.34 6.07
C VAL A 198 -5.63 19.56 5.39
N PHE A 199 -5.32 18.48 4.67
CA PHE A 199 -6.35 17.64 4.05
C PHE A 199 -7.13 16.83 5.08
N LYS A 200 -6.51 16.46 6.21
CA LYS A 200 -7.19 15.76 7.30
C LYS A 200 -8.19 16.66 8.01
N ASP A 201 -7.81 17.91 8.22
CA ASP A 201 -8.67 18.87 8.91
C ASP A 201 -9.87 19.27 8.03
N CYS A 202 -9.70 19.36 6.71
CA CYS A 202 -10.75 19.69 5.77
C CYS A 202 -11.86 18.62 5.68
N LEU A 203 -11.54 17.34 5.93
CA LEU A 203 -12.55 16.26 5.92
C LEU A 203 -13.58 16.39 7.04
N LEU A 204 -13.21 16.95 8.19
CA LEU A 204 -14.16 17.20 9.28
C LEU A 204 -15.20 18.23 8.86
N TYR A 205 -14.83 19.24 8.07
CA TYR A 205 -15.74 20.26 7.56
C TYR A 205 -16.69 19.74 6.48
N THR A 206 -16.28 18.83 5.63
CA THR A 206 -17.11 18.30 4.54
C THR A 206 -18.12 17.26 5.03
N SER A 207 -17.83 16.52 6.10
CA SER A 207 -18.81 15.61 6.72
C SER A 207 -19.94 16.38 7.41
N ASP A 208 -19.64 17.48 8.09
CA ASP A 208 -20.66 18.31 8.74
C ASP A 208 -21.55 19.06 7.72
N ALA A 209 -20.98 19.46 6.57
CA ALA A 209 -21.74 20.12 5.49
C ALA A 209 -22.71 19.15 4.77
N ALA A 210 -22.41 17.85 4.73
CA ALA A 210 -23.32 16.86 4.16
C ALA A 210 -24.54 16.57 5.06
N ASP A 211 -24.40 16.71 6.37
CA ASP A 211 -25.52 16.56 7.32
C ASP A 211 -26.47 17.77 7.35
N ASP A 212 -26.00 18.95 6.95
CA ASP A 212 -26.85 20.17 6.90
C ASP A 212 -27.81 20.22 5.69
N VAL A 213 -27.61 19.39 4.67
CA VAL A 213 -28.47 19.36 3.46
C VAL A 213 -29.76 18.54 3.68
N HIS A 214 -29.89 17.84 4.80
CA HIS A 214 -31.05 17.01 5.15
C HIS A 214 -31.93 17.57 6.27
N ARG A 215 -31.82 18.86 6.58
CA ARG A 215 -32.73 19.57 7.49
C ARG A 215 -33.68 20.51 6.77
#